data_4f3bf4b762ebb3a7625842b71bf84554
#
_entry.id   4f3bf4b762ebb3a7625842b71bf84554
#
_cell.length_a   1.000
_cell.length_b   1.000
_cell.length_c   1.000
_cell.angle_alpha   90.00
_cell.angle_beta   90.00
_cell.angle_gamma   90.00
#
_symmetry.space_group_name_H-M   'P 1'
#
loop_
_entity.id
_entity.type
_entity.pdbx_description
1 polymer ?
#
loop_
_entity_poly.entity_id
_entity_poly.type
_entity_poly.pdbx_seq_one_letter_code
_entity_poly.pdbx_strand_id
1 'polypeptide(L)'
;MLNSNTTNAEDLRIYQIIDANLDRAREGLRVLEDWARFGLGKESYVKVIKNFRQILGKNHLDVYKQSRNHIEDKCKGLTHQEQVNRNTSEQIISSNSGRVQEALRVIEEFTRLHNHAVSYTHLTLPTIVCV
;
A
#
# COMPACT_ATOMS: atom_id res chain seq x y z
N MET A 1 2.62 -34.28 -12.80
CA MET A 1 2.36 -33.58 -11.52
C MET A 1 3.09 -32.25 -11.51
N LEU A 2 2.37 -31.19 -11.50
CA LEU A 2 2.98 -29.86 -11.44
C LEU A 2 3.65 -29.71 -10.08
N ASN A 3 4.94 -29.42 -10.12
CA ASN A 3 5.71 -29.18 -8.91
C ASN A 3 5.24 -27.85 -8.29
N SER A 4 4.49 -27.91 -7.20
CA SER A 4 3.87 -26.76 -6.55
C SER A 4 4.88 -25.73 -6.00
N ASN A 5 6.19 -26.04 -6.10
CA ASN A 5 7.25 -25.20 -5.56
C ASN A 5 7.97 -24.33 -6.61
N THR A 6 7.56 -24.38 -7.87
CA THR A 6 8.20 -23.57 -8.93
C THR A 6 7.37 -22.30 -9.16
N THR A 7 7.85 -21.20 -8.61
CA THR A 7 7.29 -19.89 -8.91
C THR A 7 7.70 -19.50 -10.33
N ASN A 8 6.74 -19.35 -11.24
CA ASN A 8 7.03 -18.95 -12.60
C ASN A 8 7.29 -17.43 -12.69
N ALA A 9 7.75 -16.98 -13.87
CA ALA A 9 8.10 -15.57 -14.08
C ALA A 9 6.90 -14.64 -13.94
N GLU A 10 5.70 -15.08 -14.34
CA GLU A 10 4.48 -14.31 -14.18
C GLU A 10 4.13 -14.12 -12.70
N ASP A 11 4.21 -15.20 -11.91
CA ASP A 11 3.96 -15.14 -10.47
C ASP A 11 4.91 -14.17 -9.77
N LEU A 12 6.19 -14.18 -10.13
CA LEU A 12 7.17 -13.26 -9.56
C LEU A 12 6.81 -11.79 -9.86
N ARG A 13 6.34 -11.50 -11.06
CA ARG A 13 5.88 -10.16 -11.43
C ARG A 13 4.67 -9.73 -10.64
N ILE A 14 3.71 -10.63 -10.46
CA ILE A 14 2.51 -10.35 -9.67
C ILE A 14 2.88 -10.10 -8.21
N TYR A 15 3.74 -10.93 -7.63
CA TYR A 15 4.21 -10.74 -6.26
C TYR A 15 4.95 -9.41 -6.08
N GLN A 16 5.73 -9.01 -7.08
CA GLN A 16 6.43 -7.72 -7.05
C GLN A 16 5.45 -6.55 -7.09
N ILE A 17 4.39 -6.65 -7.87
CA ILE A 17 3.32 -5.63 -7.90
C ILE A 17 2.63 -5.53 -6.53
N ILE A 18 2.30 -6.68 -5.94
CA ILE A 18 1.66 -6.72 -4.61
C ILE A 18 2.59 -6.15 -3.55
N ASP A 19 3.85 -6.54 -3.54
CA ASP A 19 4.86 -6.04 -2.61
C ASP A 19 4.98 -4.51 -2.68
N ALA A 20 5.16 -3.98 -3.88
CA ALA A 20 5.30 -2.53 -4.08
C ALA A 20 4.07 -1.77 -3.59
N ASN A 21 2.87 -2.30 -3.82
CA ASN A 21 1.65 -1.63 -3.43
C ASN A 21 1.34 -1.77 -1.93
N LEU A 22 1.71 -2.88 -1.30
CA LEU A 22 1.66 -2.98 0.16
C LEU A 22 2.57 -1.94 0.82
N ASP A 23 3.76 -1.74 0.30
CA ASP A 23 4.67 -0.71 0.80
C ASP A 23 4.08 0.69 0.59
N ARG A 24 3.55 0.98 -0.60
CA ARG A 24 2.92 2.29 -0.89
C ARG A 24 1.75 2.58 0.03
N ALA A 25 0.90 1.59 0.28
CA ALA A 25 -0.22 1.74 1.18
C ALA A 25 0.24 2.01 2.61
N ARG A 26 1.22 1.26 3.10
CA ARG A 26 1.74 1.42 4.45
C ARG A 26 2.46 2.75 4.63
N GLU A 27 3.22 3.18 3.66
CA GLU A 27 3.89 4.50 3.68
C GLU A 27 2.88 5.64 3.69
N GLY A 28 1.87 5.56 2.83
CA GLY A 28 0.79 6.55 2.81
C GLY A 28 0.05 6.63 4.13
N LEU A 29 -0.27 5.47 4.71
CA LEU A 29 -0.92 5.40 6.03
C LEU A 29 -0.03 5.97 7.13
N ARG A 30 1.28 5.80 7.05
CA ARG A 30 2.20 6.40 8.03
C ARG A 30 2.14 7.92 8.02
N VAL A 31 2.11 8.52 6.84
CA VAL A 31 1.94 9.98 6.70
C VAL A 31 0.64 10.42 7.34
N LEU A 32 -0.46 9.71 7.07
CA LEU A 32 -1.77 10.02 7.65
C LEU A 32 -1.79 9.85 9.18
N GLU A 33 -1.15 8.79 9.68
CA GLU A 33 -1.05 8.54 11.12
C GLU A 33 -0.30 9.68 11.83
N ASP A 34 0.83 10.11 11.28
CA ASP A 34 1.63 11.18 11.86
C ASP A 34 0.86 12.51 11.85
N TRP A 35 0.12 12.79 10.80
CA TRP A 35 -0.76 13.97 10.76
C TRP A 35 -1.86 13.89 11.81
N ALA A 36 -2.50 12.74 11.95
CA ALA A 36 -3.52 12.53 12.97
C ALA A 36 -2.96 12.72 14.38
N ARG A 37 -1.74 12.24 14.61
CA ARG A 37 -1.08 12.29 15.90
C ARG A 37 -0.58 13.70 16.25
N PHE A 38 0.21 14.29 15.39
CA PHE A 38 0.92 15.54 15.67
C PHE A 38 0.19 16.77 15.14
N GLY A 39 -0.51 16.66 14.01
CA GLY A 39 -1.25 17.76 13.43
C GLY A 39 -2.62 17.98 14.06
N LEU A 40 -3.38 16.91 14.24
CA LEU A 40 -4.74 16.98 14.75
C LEU A 40 -4.88 16.64 16.25
N GLY A 41 -3.94 15.86 16.80
CA GLY A 41 -4.03 15.35 18.15
C GLY A 41 -5.24 14.43 18.36
N LYS A 42 -5.66 13.69 17.32
CA LYS A 42 -6.85 12.84 17.35
C LYS A 42 -6.46 11.38 17.59
N GLU A 43 -6.46 10.97 18.84
CA GLU A 43 -6.11 9.60 19.25
C GLU A 43 -6.95 8.53 18.55
N SER A 44 -8.25 8.77 18.37
CA SER A 44 -9.15 7.81 17.70
C SER A 44 -8.71 7.53 16.27
N TYR A 45 -8.29 8.54 15.53
CA TYR A 45 -7.79 8.37 14.16
C TYR A 45 -6.45 7.66 14.12
N VAL A 46 -5.56 7.97 15.06
CA VAL A 46 -4.27 7.27 15.19
C VAL A 46 -4.49 5.78 15.38
N LYS A 47 -5.40 5.39 16.25
CA LYS A 47 -5.72 3.98 16.52
C LYS A 47 -6.25 3.26 15.28
N VAL A 48 -7.17 3.88 14.55
CA VAL A 48 -7.74 3.31 13.33
C VAL A 48 -6.66 3.11 12.26
N ILE A 49 -5.85 4.13 12.01
CA ILE A 49 -4.82 4.06 10.98
C ILE A 49 -3.73 3.06 11.36
N LYS A 50 -3.34 3.03 12.62
CA LYS A 50 -2.35 2.06 13.13
C LYS A 50 -2.84 0.62 12.96
N ASN A 51 -4.10 0.36 13.30
CA ASN A 51 -4.72 -0.96 13.10
C ASN A 51 -4.70 -1.35 11.63
N PHE A 52 -5.03 -0.42 10.76
CA PHE A 52 -5.02 -0.63 9.31
C PHE A 52 -3.62 -1.03 8.83
N ARG A 53 -2.58 -0.30 9.26
CA ARG A 53 -1.19 -0.62 8.93
C ARG A 53 -0.79 -2.02 9.43
N GLN A 54 -1.26 -2.40 10.61
CA GLN A 54 -0.97 -3.72 11.16
C GLN A 54 -1.61 -4.83 10.33
N ILE A 55 -2.84 -4.64 9.86
CA ILE A 55 -3.52 -5.59 8.98
C ILE A 55 -2.72 -5.77 7.68
N LEU A 56 -2.29 -4.69 7.08
CA LEU A 56 -1.48 -4.74 5.86
C LEU A 56 -0.14 -5.44 6.11
N GLY A 57 0.48 -5.19 7.25
CA GLY A 57 1.74 -5.84 7.63
C GLY A 57 1.61 -7.35 7.78
N LYS A 58 0.50 -7.82 8.36
CA LYS A 58 0.22 -9.26 8.49
C LYS A 58 0.00 -9.93 7.14
N ASN A 59 -0.53 -9.22 6.17
CA ASN A 59 -0.79 -9.72 4.82
C ASN A 59 0.40 -9.52 3.88
N HIS A 60 1.49 -8.93 4.36
CA HIS A 60 2.71 -8.75 3.59
C HIS A 60 3.57 -10.02 3.68
N LEU A 61 3.22 -11.01 2.87
CA LEU A 61 3.83 -12.32 2.90
C LEU A 61 5.29 -12.30 2.46
N ASP A 62 6.09 -13.24 2.98
CA ASP A 62 7.51 -13.35 2.63
C ASP A 62 7.72 -13.57 1.13
N VAL A 63 6.83 -14.32 0.48
CA VAL A 63 6.90 -14.56 -0.97
C VAL A 63 6.85 -13.25 -1.76
N TYR A 64 6.09 -12.26 -1.30
CA TYR A 64 6.05 -10.94 -1.93
C TYR A 64 7.37 -10.20 -1.75
N LYS A 65 7.88 -10.18 -0.52
CA LYS A 65 9.15 -9.51 -0.20
C LYS A 65 10.33 -10.10 -0.96
N GLN A 66 10.37 -11.42 -1.09
CA GLN A 66 11.43 -12.11 -1.81
C GLN A 66 11.46 -11.78 -3.29
N SER A 67 10.31 -11.41 -3.89
CA SER A 67 10.22 -11.05 -5.31
C SER A 67 10.98 -9.77 -5.68
N ARG A 68 11.31 -8.94 -4.72
CA ARG A 68 11.99 -7.64 -4.94
C ARG A 68 13.29 -7.76 -5.71
N ASN A 69 14.03 -8.84 -5.50
CA ASN A 69 15.37 -9.01 -6.04
C ASN A 69 15.39 -9.84 -7.33
N HIS A 70 14.24 -10.31 -7.81
CA HIS A 70 14.17 -11.19 -8.97
C HIS A 70 13.92 -10.48 -10.30
N ILE A 71 13.31 -9.30 -10.26
CA ILE A 71 12.96 -8.54 -11.46
C ILE A 71 13.37 -7.08 -11.22
N GLU A 72 14.17 -6.55 -12.14
CA GLU A 72 14.58 -5.16 -12.10
C GLU A 72 13.40 -4.24 -12.42
N ASP A 73 13.24 -3.20 -11.62
CA ASP A 73 12.30 -2.11 -11.89
C ASP A 73 13.00 -1.08 -12.79
N LYS A 74 12.72 -1.15 -14.09
CA LYS A 74 13.30 -0.25 -15.09
C LYS A 74 12.78 1.19 -14.97
N CYS A 75 11.71 1.40 -14.21
CA CYS A 75 11.09 2.70 -14.03
C CYS A 75 11.40 3.32 -12.67
N LYS A 76 12.31 2.72 -11.92
CA LYS A 76 12.71 3.21 -10.60
C LYS A 76 13.25 4.64 -10.72
N GLY A 77 12.74 5.52 -9.89
CA GLY A 77 13.16 6.91 -9.88
C GLY A 77 12.31 7.85 -10.72
N LEU A 78 11.34 7.33 -11.48
CA LEU A 78 10.38 8.19 -12.16
C LEU A 78 9.48 8.88 -11.13
N THR A 79 9.47 10.21 -11.18
CA THR A 79 8.61 11.03 -10.33
C THR A 79 7.75 11.94 -11.19
N HIS A 80 6.50 12.11 -10.78
CA HIS A 80 5.63 13.10 -11.38
C HIS A 80 5.85 14.45 -10.70
N GLN A 81 5.83 15.54 -11.48
CA GLN A 81 6.08 16.88 -10.95
C GLN A 81 5.10 17.26 -9.83
N GLU A 82 3.85 16.83 -9.92
CA GLU A 82 2.84 17.05 -8.87
C GLU A 82 3.18 16.37 -7.56
N GLN A 83 3.92 15.26 -7.59
CA GLN A 83 4.38 14.58 -6.37
C GLN A 83 5.45 15.40 -5.65
N VAL A 84 6.21 16.20 -6.38
CA VAL A 84 7.30 17.02 -5.83
C VAL A 84 6.77 18.36 -5.30
N ASN A 85 5.69 18.89 -5.88
CA ASN A 85 5.19 20.24 -5.61
C ASN A 85 3.99 20.26 -4.66
N ARG A 86 4.06 19.52 -3.55
CA ARG A 86 3.04 19.55 -2.52
C ARG A 86 3.35 20.67 -1.53
N ASN A 87 2.53 21.73 -1.54
CA ASN A 87 2.80 22.95 -0.81
C ASN A 87 1.99 23.11 0.48
N THR A 88 0.93 22.34 0.68
CA THR A 88 0.08 22.43 1.87
C THR A 88 -0.10 21.08 2.53
N SER A 89 -0.40 21.09 3.84
CA SER A 89 -0.72 19.85 4.56
C SER A 89 -1.97 19.17 3.99
N GLU A 90 -2.95 19.94 3.51
CA GLU A 90 -4.14 19.38 2.86
C GLU A 90 -3.79 18.61 1.60
N GLN A 91 -2.87 19.13 0.79
CA GLN A 91 -2.38 18.44 -0.41
C GLN A 91 -1.63 17.15 -0.06
N ILE A 92 -0.82 17.17 0.99
CA ILE A 92 -0.10 16.00 1.47
C ILE A 92 -1.10 14.91 1.92
N ILE A 93 -2.09 15.29 2.71
CA ILE A 93 -3.10 14.36 3.24
C ILE A 93 -3.94 13.78 2.10
N SER A 94 -4.46 14.61 1.23
CA SER A 94 -5.27 14.18 0.09
C SER A 94 -4.49 13.26 -0.84
N SER A 95 -3.25 13.61 -1.16
CA SER A 95 -2.40 12.79 -2.03
C SER A 95 -2.07 11.43 -1.41
N ASN A 96 -1.80 11.38 -0.11
CA ASN A 96 -1.50 10.11 0.54
C ASN A 96 -2.74 9.26 0.74
N SER A 97 -3.91 9.86 1.01
CA SER A 97 -5.18 9.14 1.04
C SER A 97 -5.48 8.49 -0.31
N GLY A 98 -5.31 9.24 -1.39
CA GLY A 98 -5.47 8.72 -2.75
C GLY A 98 -4.49 7.60 -3.07
N ARG A 99 -3.23 7.76 -2.68
CA ARG A 99 -2.19 6.73 -2.87
C ARG A 99 -2.55 5.43 -2.16
N VAL A 100 -3.05 5.50 -0.93
CA VAL A 100 -3.49 4.32 -0.18
C VAL A 100 -4.63 3.62 -0.91
N GLN A 101 -5.65 4.36 -1.33
CA GLN A 101 -6.81 3.81 -2.03
C GLN A 101 -6.42 3.15 -3.34
N GLU A 102 -5.57 3.78 -4.13
CA GLU A 102 -5.07 3.24 -5.39
C GLU A 102 -4.25 1.97 -5.16
N ALA A 103 -3.36 1.97 -4.18
CA ALA A 103 -2.54 0.81 -3.84
C ALA A 103 -3.40 -0.38 -3.40
N LEU A 104 -4.42 -0.15 -2.56
CA LEU A 104 -5.34 -1.19 -2.14
C LEU A 104 -6.11 -1.78 -3.31
N ARG A 105 -6.51 -0.96 -4.27
CA ARG A 105 -7.19 -1.43 -5.48
C ARG A 105 -6.30 -2.35 -6.30
N VAL A 106 -5.05 -1.97 -6.50
CA VAL A 106 -4.07 -2.80 -7.23
C VAL A 106 -3.88 -4.14 -6.52
N ILE A 107 -3.71 -4.13 -5.19
CA ILE A 107 -3.56 -5.35 -4.40
C ILE A 107 -4.76 -6.27 -4.57
N GLU A 108 -5.98 -5.75 -4.47
CA GLU A 108 -7.19 -6.54 -4.66
C GLU A 108 -7.25 -7.22 -6.02
N GLU A 109 -6.94 -6.47 -7.07
CA GLU A 109 -6.99 -7.01 -8.43
C GLU A 109 -6.01 -8.18 -8.63
N PHE A 110 -4.78 -8.04 -8.14
CA PHE A 110 -3.74 -9.05 -8.37
C PHE A 110 -3.80 -10.22 -7.39
N THR A 111 -4.26 -10.01 -6.16
CA THR A 111 -4.42 -11.12 -5.20
C THR A 111 -5.50 -12.10 -5.61
N ARG A 112 -6.49 -11.67 -6.39
CA ARG A 112 -7.53 -12.56 -6.92
C ARG A 112 -6.99 -13.67 -7.79
N LEU A 113 -5.85 -13.46 -8.43
CA LEU A 113 -5.24 -14.44 -9.33
C LEU A 113 -4.66 -15.65 -8.59
N HIS A 114 -4.37 -15.52 -7.31
CA HIS A 114 -3.65 -16.53 -6.53
C HIS A 114 -4.42 -17.07 -5.33
N ASN A 115 -5.72 -16.84 -5.24
CA ASN A 115 -6.56 -17.25 -4.11
C ASN A 115 -6.03 -16.76 -2.74
N HIS A 116 -5.16 -15.76 -2.74
CA HIS A 116 -4.69 -15.06 -1.54
C HIS A 116 -5.52 -13.81 -1.27
N ALA A 117 -6.68 -13.71 -1.89
CA ALA A 117 -7.50 -12.51 -1.87
C ALA A 117 -7.97 -12.20 -0.46
N VAL A 118 -7.47 -11.10 0.07
CA VAL A 118 -8.03 -10.44 1.24
C VAL A 118 -8.74 -9.20 0.73
N SER A 119 -10.02 -9.06 1.05
CA SER A 119 -10.74 -7.86 0.64
C SER A 119 -10.36 -6.70 1.55
N TYR A 120 -9.93 -5.61 0.93
CA TYR A 120 -9.64 -4.36 1.62
C TYR A 120 -10.74 -3.33 1.45
N THR A 121 -11.83 -3.68 0.73
CA THR A 121 -12.91 -2.73 0.42
C THR A 121 -13.69 -2.30 1.65
N HIS A 122 -13.75 -3.13 2.69
CA HIS A 122 -14.42 -2.82 3.94
C HIS A 122 -13.57 -1.94 4.88
N LEU A 123 -12.29 -1.72 4.53
CA LEU A 123 -11.39 -0.88 5.29
C LEU A 123 -11.56 0.55 4.80
N THR A 124 -12.18 1.39 5.61
CA THR A 124 -12.40 2.80 5.29
C THR A 124 -11.50 3.68 6.15
N LEU A 125 -10.89 4.66 5.51
CA LEU A 125 -10.15 5.70 6.23
C LEU A 125 -11.13 6.66 6.89
N PRO A 126 -10.77 7.24 8.05
CA PRO A 126 -11.60 8.28 8.67
C PRO A 126 -11.84 9.42 7.68
N THR A 127 -13.06 9.93 7.63
CA THR A 127 -13.48 10.95 6.65
C THR A 127 -12.58 12.19 6.66
N ILE A 128 -12.09 12.58 7.82
CA ILE A 128 -11.22 13.76 7.96
C ILE A 128 -9.85 13.56 7.30
N VAL A 129 -9.45 12.33 7.04
CA VAL A 129 -8.19 12.01 6.40
C VAL A 129 -8.33 11.94 4.88
N CYS A 130 -9.56 11.80 4.38
CA CYS A 130 -9.87 11.65 2.96
C CYS A 130 -10.35 12.94 2.29
N VAL A 131 -10.02 14.06 2.85
CA VAL A 131 -10.43 15.38 2.30
C VAL A 131 -9.65 15.73 1.04
#